data_6ad469bcc21e97fbacf48dc1355e3a38
#
_entry.id   6ad469bcc21e97fbacf48dc1355e3a38
#
_cell.length_a   1.000
_cell.length_b   1.000
_cell.length_c   1.000
_cell.angle_alpha   90.00
_cell.angle_beta   90.00
_cell.angle_gamma   90.00
#
_symmetry.space_group_name_H-M   'P 1'
#
loop_
_entity.id
_entity.type
_entity.pdbx_description
1 polymer ?
#
loop_
_entity_poly.entity_id
_entity_poly.type
_entity_poly.pdbx_seq_one_letter_code
_entity_poly.pdbx_strand_id
1 'polypeptide(L)'
;FTAMVVKRRSKRKRAISENEVVLPVVTKGMVGGKYKPLSDHEIEQIHQTTLDVLENIGMTNPLPQFKEVALEHGCNFTDQGRLCFPRSLVEDVIARAGRDFVMYGRDPKHDIEMSDKKVHLYG
;
A
#
# COMPACT_ATOMS: atom_id res chain seq x y z
N PHE A 1 -19.07 68.27 -22.15
CA PHE A 1 -18.29 67.04 -21.84
C PHE A 1 -18.96 66.36 -20.63
N THR A 2 -19.74 65.29 -20.91
CA THR A 2 -20.44 64.52 -19.87
C THR A 2 -19.56 63.36 -19.44
N ALA A 3 -19.16 63.34 -18.18
CA ALA A 3 -18.33 62.29 -17.60
C ALA A 3 -19.18 61.04 -17.31
N MET A 4 -18.85 59.95 -17.94
CA MET A 4 -19.51 58.65 -17.78
C MET A 4 -18.99 57.97 -16.50
N VAL A 5 -19.81 57.90 -15.45
CA VAL A 5 -19.49 57.23 -14.19
C VAL A 5 -19.64 55.74 -14.36
N VAL A 6 -18.53 55.00 -14.40
CA VAL A 6 -18.51 53.53 -14.43
C VAL A 6 -18.79 53.01 -13.03
N LYS A 7 -19.97 52.44 -12.83
CA LYS A 7 -20.40 51.80 -11.58
C LYS A 7 -19.64 50.49 -11.37
N ARG A 8 -18.63 50.47 -10.49
CA ARG A 8 -17.93 49.25 -10.08
C ARG A 8 -18.90 48.27 -9.42
N ARG A 9 -19.10 47.12 -10.04
CA ARG A 9 -19.83 45.99 -9.41
C ARG A 9 -19.04 45.53 -8.17
N SER A 10 -19.62 45.75 -6.98
CA SER A 10 -19.07 45.20 -5.76
C SER A 10 -19.18 43.65 -5.83
N LYS A 11 -18.05 42.94 -5.70
CA LYS A 11 -18.05 41.49 -5.49
C LYS A 11 -18.79 41.21 -4.18
N ARG A 12 -20.01 40.68 -4.26
CA ARG A 12 -20.68 40.10 -3.10
C ARG A 12 -19.78 38.96 -2.56
N LYS A 13 -19.13 39.23 -1.42
CA LYS A 13 -18.56 38.14 -0.61
C LYS A 13 -19.75 37.26 -0.20
N ARG A 14 -19.80 36.03 -0.70
CA ARG A 14 -20.68 35.00 -0.17
C ARG A 14 -20.32 34.86 1.31
N ALA A 15 -21.23 35.21 2.19
CA ALA A 15 -21.14 34.86 3.60
C ALA A 15 -21.14 33.34 3.66
N ILE A 16 -20.03 32.75 4.10
CA ILE A 16 -19.93 31.34 4.40
C ILE A 16 -20.84 31.13 5.60
N SER A 17 -21.89 30.31 5.44
CA SER A 17 -22.77 29.92 6.54
C SER A 17 -21.88 29.22 7.60
N GLU A 18 -21.95 29.68 8.85
CA GLU A 18 -21.17 29.13 9.97
C GLU A 18 -21.44 27.64 10.26
N ASN A 19 -22.38 27.02 9.55
CA ASN A 19 -22.76 25.61 9.69
C ASN A 19 -22.39 24.72 8.48
N GLU A 20 -21.61 25.21 7.53
CA GLU A 20 -21.14 24.37 6.44
C GLU A 20 -19.97 23.52 6.98
N VAL A 21 -20.24 22.27 7.35
CA VAL A 21 -19.22 21.28 7.69
C VAL A 21 -18.39 21.06 6.43
N VAL A 22 -17.25 21.74 6.35
CA VAL A 22 -16.27 21.50 5.27
C VAL A 22 -15.65 20.14 5.53
N LEU A 23 -16.19 19.12 4.87
CA LEU A 23 -15.57 17.79 4.89
C LEU A 23 -14.19 17.90 4.24
N PRO A 24 -13.14 17.33 4.86
CA PRO A 24 -11.82 17.30 4.25
C PRO A 24 -11.92 16.60 2.90
N VAL A 25 -11.28 17.18 1.87
CA VAL A 25 -11.23 16.62 0.51
C VAL A 25 -10.58 15.23 0.52
N VAL A 26 -9.66 14.99 1.44
CA VAL A 26 -8.99 13.71 1.68
C VAL A 26 -9.25 13.29 3.11
N THR A 27 -9.84 12.11 3.30
CA THR A 27 -10.06 11.51 4.61
C THR A 27 -9.06 10.38 4.83
N LYS A 28 -8.63 10.17 6.10
CA LYS A 28 -7.79 9.04 6.46
C LYS A 28 -8.48 7.73 6.12
N GLY A 29 -7.76 6.80 5.51
CA GLY A 29 -8.26 5.46 5.25
C GLY A 29 -9.40 5.40 4.24
N MET A 30 -9.29 6.10 3.13
CA MET A 30 -10.25 5.96 2.03
C MET A 30 -10.28 4.53 1.51
N VAL A 31 -11.50 4.02 1.26
CA VAL A 31 -11.68 2.67 0.71
C VAL A 31 -11.20 2.63 -0.74
N GLY A 32 -10.15 1.84 -0.98
CA GLY A 32 -9.56 1.57 -2.30
C GLY A 32 -10.05 0.26 -2.93
N GLY A 33 -9.28 -0.27 -3.89
CA GLY A 33 -9.51 -1.60 -4.48
C GLY A 33 -10.67 -1.69 -5.47
N LYS A 34 -11.14 -0.57 -6.00
CA LYS A 34 -12.20 -0.55 -7.06
C LYS A 34 -11.64 -0.89 -8.44
N TYR A 35 -10.38 -0.59 -8.69
CA TYR A 35 -9.71 -0.90 -9.95
C TYR A 35 -9.11 -2.30 -9.89
N LYS A 36 -9.66 -3.22 -10.67
CA LYS A 36 -9.22 -4.63 -10.76
C LYS A 36 -8.93 -4.96 -12.22
N PRO A 37 -7.71 -4.70 -12.70
CA PRO A 37 -7.35 -4.95 -14.10
C PRO A 37 -7.18 -6.44 -14.43
N LEU A 38 -6.93 -7.27 -13.40
CA LEU A 38 -6.73 -8.70 -13.54
C LEU A 38 -7.91 -9.47 -12.97
N SER A 39 -8.25 -10.58 -13.60
CA SER A 39 -9.18 -11.57 -13.05
C SER A 39 -8.52 -12.37 -11.92
N ASP A 40 -9.35 -12.98 -11.06
CA ASP A 40 -8.84 -13.82 -9.97
C ASP A 40 -8.02 -15.02 -10.50
N HIS A 41 -8.35 -15.55 -11.69
CA HIS A 41 -7.59 -16.60 -12.35
C HIS A 41 -6.19 -16.13 -12.78
N GLU A 42 -6.07 -14.94 -13.36
CA GLU A 42 -4.77 -14.37 -13.73
C GLU A 42 -3.90 -14.07 -12.52
N ILE A 43 -4.50 -13.60 -11.41
CA ILE A 43 -3.80 -13.42 -10.14
C ILE A 43 -3.26 -14.76 -9.64
N GLU A 44 -4.07 -15.81 -9.67
CA GLU A 44 -3.65 -17.17 -9.28
C GLU A 44 -2.52 -17.69 -10.16
N GLN A 45 -2.57 -17.51 -11.47
CA GLN A 45 -1.49 -17.90 -12.38
C GLN A 45 -0.17 -17.18 -12.07
N ILE A 46 -0.24 -15.87 -11.78
CA ILE A 46 0.94 -15.08 -11.36
C ILE A 46 1.49 -15.62 -10.05
N HIS A 47 0.62 -15.92 -9.07
CA HIS A 47 1.02 -16.47 -7.78
C HIS A 47 1.74 -17.81 -7.94
N GLN A 48 1.16 -18.74 -8.68
CA GLN A 48 1.76 -20.05 -8.94
C GLN A 48 3.11 -19.95 -9.67
N THR A 49 3.20 -19.08 -10.68
CA THR A 49 4.47 -18.82 -11.37
C THR A 49 5.52 -18.23 -10.44
N THR A 50 5.13 -17.34 -9.53
CA THR A 50 6.04 -16.77 -8.53
C THR A 50 6.58 -17.83 -7.59
N LEU A 51 5.74 -18.76 -7.13
CA LEU A 51 6.16 -19.89 -6.31
C LEU A 51 7.15 -20.80 -7.05
N ASP A 52 6.89 -21.08 -8.34
CA ASP A 52 7.80 -21.87 -9.18
C ASP A 52 9.17 -21.19 -9.35
N VAL A 53 9.19 -19.87 -9.54
CA VAL A 53 10.44 -19.11 -9.64
C VAL A 53 11.20 -19.13 -8.31
N LEU A 54 10.52 -18.95 -7.19
CA LEU A 54 11.16 -18.97 -5.87
C LEU A 54 11.72 -20.35 -5.52
N GLU A 55 11.04 -21.41 -5.89
CA GLU A 55 11.43 -22.79 -5.58
C GLU A 55 12.54 -23.28 -6.50
N ASN A 56 12.45 -23.06 -7.82
CA ASN A 56 13.33 -23.65 -8.81
C ASN A 56 14.48 -22.73 -9.26
N ILE A 57 14.29 -21.43 -9.21
CA ILE A 57 15.29 -20.44 -9.62
C ILE A 57 15.92 -19.80 -8.39
N GLY A 58 15.10 -19.34 -7.44
CA GLY A 58 15.55 -18.68 -6.23
C GLY A 58 16.23 -17.33 -6.45
N MET A 59 16.82 -16.77 -5.40
CA MET A 59 17.52 -15.48 -5.43
C MET A 59 19.05 -15.65 -5.37
N THR A 60 19.78 -14.74 -6.01
CA THR A 60 21.25 -14.67 -5.97
C THR A 60 21.71 -13.71 -4.88
N ASN A 61 22.96 -13.91 -4.42
CA ASN A 61 23.64 -13.03 -3.48
C ASN A 61 22.82 -12.67 -2.23
N PRO A 62 22.25 -13.65 -1.51
CA PRO A 62 21.58 -13.37 -0.26
C PRO A 62 22.57 -12.82 0.77
N LEU A 63 22.11 -11.90 1.59
CA LEU A 63 22.90 -11.45 2.74
C LEU A 63 23.22 -12.66 3.65
N PRO A 64 24.45 -12.76 4.20
CA PRO A 64 24.86 -13.91 5.00
C PRO A 64 23.89 -14.25 6.13
N GLN A 65 23.47 -13.23 6.92
CA GLN A 65 22.53 -13.39 8.02
C GLN A 65 21.15 -13.89 7.56
N PHE A 66 20.66 -13.38 6.43
CA PHE A 66 19.40 -13.83 5.85
C PHE A 66 19.48 -15.27 5.34
N LYS A 67 20.62 -15.65 4.73
CA LYS A 67 20.87 -17.02 4.28
C LYS A 67 20.85 -18.01 5.44
N GLU A 68 21.50 -17.71 6.56
CA GLU A 68 21.50 -18.55 7.76
C GLU A 68 20.06 -18.81 8.26
N VAL A 69 19.30 -17.75 8.49
CA VAL A 69 17.91 -17.86 8.93
C VAL A 69 17.05 -18.64 7.93
N ALA A 70 17.21 -18.39 6.63
CA ALA A 70 16.46 -19.10 5.60
C ALA A 70 16.75 -20.62 5.59
N LEU A 71 18.02 -21.02 5.75
CA LEU A 71 18.41 -22.41 5.82
C LEU A 71 17.85 -23.10 7.08
N GLU A 72 17.82 -22.44 8.22
CA GLU A 72 17.18 -22.95 9.44
C GLU A 72 15.69 -23.21 9.26
N HIS A 73 15.03 -22.44 8.38
CA HIS A 73 13.62 -22.58 8.05
C HIS A 73 13.33 -23.49 6.85
N GLY A 74 14.32 -24.25 6.39
CA GLY A 74 14.13 -25.24 5.34
C GLY A 74 14.30 -24.77 3.90
N CYS A 75 14.88 -23.58 3.69
CA CYS A 75 15.32 -23.16 2.37
C CYS A 75 16.54 -23.96 1.91
N ASN A 76 16.75 -24.06 0.58
CA ASN A 76 17.88 -24.74 -0.02
C ASN A 76 18.85 -23.74 -0.68
N PHE A 77 20.15 -23.95 -0.48
CA PHE A 77 21.16 -23.18 -1.19
C PHE A 77 21.85 -24.07 -2.22
N THR A 78 21.76 -23.68 -3.49
CA THR A 78 22.27 -24.49 -4.61
C THR A 78 23.77 -24.25 -4.83
N ASP A 79 24.41 -25.20 -5.51
CA ASP A 79 25.83 -25.09 -5.90
C ASP A 79 26.11 -23.90 -6.83
N GLN A 80 25.06 -23.40 -7.49
CA GLN A 80 25.11 -22.20 -8.33
C GLN A 80 25.02 -20.87 -7.52
N GLY A 81 25.02 -20.95 -6.20
CA GLY A 81 24.94 -19.78 -5.32
C GLY A 81 23.54 -19.16 -5.22
N ARG A 82 22.49 -19.95 -5.41
CA ARG A 82 21.10 -19.49 -5.36
C ARG A 82 20.40 -20.04 -4.12
N LEU A 83 19.66 -19.15 -3.45
CA LEU A 83 18.81 -19.50 -2.32
C LEU A 83 17.40 -19.74 -2.83
N CYS A 84 16.93 -20.96 -2.70
CA CYS A 84 15.60 -21.40 -3.14
C CYS A 84 14.66 -21.58 -1.95
N PHE A 85 13.42 -21.20 -2.13
CA PHE A 85 12.39 -21.19 -1.10
C PHE A 85 11.33 -22.25 -1.43
N PRO A 86 11.15 -23.29 -0.60
CA PRO A 86 10.08 -24.26 -0.80
C PRO A 86 8.71 -23.58 -0.84
N ARG A 87 7.87 -24.02 -1.76
CA ARG A 87 6.50 -23.48 -1.94
C ARG A 87 5.70 -23.46 -0.62
N SER A 88 5.74 -24.55 0.15
CA SER A 88 5.05 -24.66 1.43
C SER A 88 5.50 -23.61 2.45
N LEU A 89 6.81 -23.31 2.50
CA LEU A 89 7.33 -22.27 3.39
C LEU A 89 6.81 -20.89 2.99
N VAL A 90 6.82 -20.58 1.70
CA VAL A 90 6.33 -19.29 1.20
C VAL A 90 4.86 -19.09 1.52
N GLU A 91 4.04 -20.11 1.28
CA GLU A 91 2.60 -20.10 1.58
C GLU A 91 2.34 -19.90 3.10
N ASP A 92 3.07 -20.62 3.94
CA ASP A 92 2.99 -20.53 5.39
C ASP A 92 3.35 -19.10 5.89
N VAL A 93 4.39 -18.52 5.34
CA VAL A 93 4.81 -17.15 5.71
C VAL A 93 3.75 -16.13 5.29
N ILE A 94 3.20 -16.25 4.07
CA ILE A 94 2.13 -15.40 3.57
C ILE A 94 0.88 -15.52 4.46
N ALA A 95 0.51 -16.74 4.85
CA ALA A 95 -0.67 -16.96 5.70
C ALA A 95 -0.52 -16.36 7.10
N ARG A 96 0.70 -16.34 7.65
CA ARG A 96 1.02 -15.79 8.97
C ARG A 96 1.39 -14.32 8.97
N ALA A 97 1.66 -13.74 7.82
CA ALA A 97 2.03 -12.33 7.71
C ALA A 97 0.89 -11.44 8.22
N GLY A 98 1.20 -10.57 9.18
CA GLY A 98 0.26 -9.59 9.72
C GLY A 98 -0.15 -8.61 8.62
N ARG A 99 -1.46 -8.48 8.39
CA ARG A 99 -2.03 -7.56 7.39
C ARG A 99 -2.57 -6.28 7.99
N ASP A 100 -2.93 -6.36 9.26
CA ASP A 100 -3.49 -5.25 10.01
C ASP A 100 -2.50 -4.80 11.08
N PHE A 101 -2.12 -3.54 11.03
CA PHE A 101 -1.22 -2.94 12.01
C PHE A 101 -1.47 -1.45 12.12
N VAL A 102 -1.05 -0.86 13.23
CA VAL A 102 -1.13 0.58 13.46
C VAL A 102 0.27 1.20 13.33
N MET A 103 0.38 2.19 12.47
CA MET A 103 1.55 3.07 12.42
C MET A 103 1.31 4.23 13.39
N TYR A 104 2.02 4.22 14.51
CA TYR A 104 1.87 5.24 15.53
C TYR A 104 2.51 6.55 15.11
N GLY A 105 1.72 7.62 15.17
CA GLY A 105 2.20 8.98 15.00
C GLY A 105 2.87 9.51 16.27
N ARG A 106 3.53 10.67 16.16
CA ARG A 106 4.05 11.36 17.35
C ARG A 106 2.94 11.87 18.29
N ASP A 107 1.77 12.15 17.73
CA ASP A 107 0.54 12.48 18.43
C ASP A 107 -0.50 11.42 18.01
N PRO A 108 -1.23 10.77 18.94
CA PRO A 108 -2.19 9.71 18.63
C PRO A 108 -3.24 10.08 17.59
N LYS A 109 -3.57 11.38 17.45
CA LYS A 109 -4.48 11.85 16.39
C LYS A 109 -3.95 11.62 14.97
N HIS A 110 -2.63 11.35 14.84
CA HIS A 110 -1.96 11.05 13.57
C HIS A 110 -1.69 9.56 13.39
N ASP A 111 -2.16 8.71 14.29
CA ASP A 111 -2.07 7.27 14.11
C ASP A 111 -2.79 6.85 12.83
N ILE A 112 -2.20 5.90 12.12
CA ILE A 112 -2.73 5.37 10.87
C ILE A 112 -2.96 3.89 11.04
N GLU A 113 -4.21 3.48 10.94
CA GLU A 113 -4.61 2.09 10.98
C GLU A 113 -4.54 1.51 9.55
N MET A 114 -3.56 0.65 9.33
CA MET A 114 -3.39 -0.11 8.09
C MET A 114 -4.23 -1.37 8.21
N SER A 115 -5.45 -1.34 7.69
CA SER A 115 -6.38 -2.46 7.75
C SER A 115 -7.25 -2.51 6.51
N ASP A 116 -7.72 -3.69 6.14
CA ASP A 116 -8.60 -3.93 5.00
C ASP A 116 -8.08 -3.32 3.68
N LYS A 117 -8.98 -2.59 3.01
CA LYS A 117 -8.73 -1.89 1.73
C LYS A 117 -8.52 -0.40 1.91
N LYS A 118 -8.13 0.04 3.09
CA LYS A 118 -7.86 1.45 3.36
C LYS A 118 -6.61 1.92 2.62
N VAL A 119 -6.72 3.06 1.96
CA VAL A 119 -5.61 3.72 1.27
C VAL A 119 -5.25 4.99 2.01
N HIS A 120 -3.98 5.12 2.37
CA HIS A 120 -3.43 6.28 3.03
C HIS A 120 -2.42 6.98 2.11
N LEU A 121 -2.57 8.28 1.94
CA LEU A 121 -1.64 9.11 1.18
C LEU A 121 -0.70 9.82 2.15
N TYR A 122 0.59 9.75 1.87
CA TYR A 122 1.64 10.45 2.59
C TYR A 122 2.21 11.57 1.73
N GLY A 123 2.52 12.67 2.34
CA GLY A 123 3.15 13.82 1.71
C GLY A 123 4.09 14.53 2.65
#